data_df8fe65b9afc4a98e4fea83861402e48
#
_entry.id   df8fe65b9afc4a98e4fea83861402e48
#
_cell.length_a   1.000
_cell.length_b   1.000
_cell.length_c   1.000
_cell.angle_alpha   90.00
_cell.angle_beta   90.00
_cell.angle_gamma   90.00
#
_symmetry.space_group_name_H-M   'P 1'
#
loop_
_entity.id
_entity.type
_entity.pdbx_description
1 polymer ?
#
loop_
_entity_poly.entity_id
_entity_poly.type
_entity_poly.pdbx_seq_one_letter_code
_entity_poly.pdbx_strand_id
1 'polypeptide(L)'
;ASLGATLAIMLGVGGFLGGNSVGVPAFIGAMVTSFAVIAIANMGGKATSAKLILAGMAVSAVCSAFSNFVIYITNDKNAATEVMKWTMGSLAGASWSRVGVMLPVTLICVIIFWTQYRNLNLMLLGDDVSITLGTDLHKLRTFYLIVASVMIGFAVYCAGVIGFVGLV
;
A
#
# COMPACT_ATOMS: atom_id res chain seq x y z
N ALA A 1 1.31 -1.13 -5.59
CA ALA A 1 1.53 0.26 -6.01
C ALA A 1 2.46 0.36 -7.23
N SER A 2 3.71 -0.11 -7.15
CA SER A 2 4.69 -0.04 -8.24
C SER A 2 4.18 -0.67 -9.55
N LEU A 3 3.62 -1.87 -9.49
CA LEU A 3 3.05 -2.55 -10.66
C LEU A 3 1.92 -1.74 -11.30
N GLY A 4 1.02 -1.15 -10.50
CA GLY A 4 -0.06 -0.29 -11.01
C GLY A 4 0.48 0.97 -11.71
N ALA A 5 1.50 1.60 -11.14
CA ALA A 5 2.18 2.73 -11.75
C ALA A 5 2.90 2.35 -13.06
N THR A 6 3.63 1.21 -13.06
CA THR A 6 4.33 0.71 -14.24
C THR A 6 3.38 0.45 -15.39
N LEU A 7 2.26 -0.23 -15.12
CA LEU A 7 1.23 -0.49 -16.14
C LEU A 7 0.61 0.81 -16.67
N ALA A 8 0.35 1.78 -15.80
CA ALA A 8 -0.22 3.07 -16.22
C ALA A 8 0.71 3.87 -17.12
N ILE A 9 2.00 3.91 -16.80
CA ILE A 9 3.02 4.60 -17.58
C ILE A 9 3.18 3.90 -18.96
N MET A 10 3.24 2.56 -18.95
CA MET A 10 3.44 1.77 -20.17
C MET A 10 2.23 1.77 -21.10
N LEU A 11 1.01 1.76 -20.57
CA LEU A 11 -0.21 1.82 -21.37
C LEU A 11 -0.56 3.24 -21.83
N GLY A 12 0.25 4.25 -21.46
CA GLY A 12 0.01 5.63 -21.85
C GLY A 12 -1.28 6.23 -21.27
N VAL A 13 -1.89 5.56 -20.28
CA VAL A 13 -3.12 6.04 -19.60
C VAL A 13 -2.85 7.36 -18.89
N GLY A 14 -1.57 7.67 -18.70
CA GLY A 14 -1.07 8.92 -18.15
C GLY A 14 -1.58 10.18 -18.85
N GLY A 15 -1.79 10.14 -20.15
CA GLY A 15 -2.26 11.29 -20.92
C GLY A 15 -3.76 11.57 -20.81
N PHE A 16 -4.57 10.59 -20.44
CA PHE A 16 -6.03 10.71 -20.45
C PHE A 16 -6.64 11.30 -19.16
N LEU A 17 -5.95 11.21 -18.03
CA LEU A 17 -6.45 11.61 -16.71
C LEU A 17 -5.81 12.90 -16.14
N GLY A 18 -5.06 13.65 -16.95
CA GLY A 18 -4.43 14.91 -16.51
C GLY A 18 -3.26 14.69 -15.53
N GLY A 19 -2.74 15.75 -14.92
CA GLY A 19 -1.48 15.74 -14.16
C GLY A 19 -1.32 14.77 -12.96
N ASN A 20 -2.34 13.93 -12.68
CA ASN A 20 -2.31 12.90 -11.61
C ASN A 20 -2.46 11.46 -12.16
N SER A 21 -2.17 11.27 -13.41
CA SER A 21 -2.45 10.08 -14.20
C SER A 21 -1.82 8.77 -13.69
N VAL A 22 -0.66 8.83 -13.06
CA VAL A 22 0.05 7.65 -12.52
C VAL A 22 -0.40 7.31 -11.10
N GLY A 23 -0.82 8.32 -10.33
CA GLY A 23 -1.20 8.14 -8.93
C GLY A 23 -2.44 7.28 -8.74
N VAL A 24 -3.49 7.46 -9.57
CA VAL A 24 -4.74 6.70 -9.46
C VAL A 24 -4.53 5.21 -9.72
N PRO A 25 -3.90 4.77 -10.82
CA PRO A 25 -3.59 3.35 -11.03
C PRO A 25 -2.64 2.77 -9.97
N ALA A 26 -1.70 3.57 -9.47
CA ALA A 26 -0.84 3.17 -8.36
C ALA A 26 -1.63 2.91 -7.08
N PHE A 27 -2.60 3.78 -6.76
CA PHE A 27 -3.52 3.60 -5.63
C PHE A 27 -4.36 2.34 -5.79
N ILE A 28 -4.99 2.14 -6.95
CA ILE A 28 -5.78 0.93 -7.24
C ILE A 28 -4.90 -0.32 -7.12
N GLY A 29 -3.70 -0.29 -7.68
CA GLY A 29 -2.73 -1.37 -7.57
C GLY A 29 -2.32 -1.65 -6.11
N ALA A 30 -2.19 -0.62 -5.27
CA ALA A 30 -1.93 -0.78 -3.84
C ALA A 30 -3.09 -1.46 -3.12
N MET A 31 -4.33 -1.06 -3.40
CA MET A 31 -5.52 -1.67 -2.82
C MET A 31 -5.66 -3.14 -3.24
N VAL A 32 -5.54 -3.44 -4.53
CA VAL A 32 -5.62 -4.81 -5.04
C VAL A 32 -4.55 -5.71 -4.41
N THR A 33 -3.31 -5.24 -4.33
CA THR A 33 -2.23 -6.02 -3.69
C THR A 33 -2.45 -6.20 -2.19
N SER A 34 -3.00 -5.22 -1.48
CA SER A 34 -3.35 -5.38 -0.06
C SER A 34 -4.43 -6.43 0.16
N PHE A 35 -5.48 -6.43 -0.67
CA PHE A 35 -6.51 -7.47 -0.62
C PHE A 35 -5.95 -8.84 -0.97
N ALA A 36 -5.06 -8.94 -1.97
CA ALA A 36 -4.39 -10.19 -2.32
C ALA A 36 -3.56 -10.75 -1.15
N VAL A 37 -2.80 -9.90 -0.46
CA VAL A 37 -2.02 -10.31 0.74
C VAL A 37 -2.94 -10.84 1.84
N ILE A 38 -4.04 -10.14 2.13
CA ILE A 38 -5.03 -10.57 3.13
C ILE A 38 -5.67 -11.90 2.72
N ALA A 39 -6.04 -12.06 1.45
CA ALA A 39 -6.63 -13.29 0.94
C ALA A 39 -5.66 -14.48 1.06
N ILE A 40 -4.40 -14.32 0.63
CA ILE A 40 -3.36 -15.35 0.73
C ILE A 40 -3.08 -15.71 2.19
N ALA A 41 -2.98 -14.72 3.07
CA ALA A 41 -2.72 -14.97 4.49
C ALA A 41 -3.86 -15.74 5.17
N ASN A 42 -5.08 -15.65 4.64
CA ASN A 42 -6.27 -16.34 5.15
C ASN A 42 -6.47 -17.75 4.56
N MET A 43 -5.82 -18.10 3.45
CA MET A 43 -6.01 -19.39 2.75
C MET A 43 -5.59 -20.62 3.57
N GLY A 44 -4.84 -20.46 4.66
CA GLY A 44 -4.41 -21.57 5.52
C GLY A 44 -5.01 -21.52 6.94
N GLY A 45 -6.20 -20.96 7.12
CA GLY A 45 -6.81 -20.73 8.44
C GLY A 45 -6.62 -19.31 8.95
N LYS A 46 -6.59 -19.10 10.28
CA LYS A 46 -6.45 -17.76 10.87
C LYS A 46 -5.12 -17.11 10.46
N ALA A 47 -5.18 -15.87 9.94
CA ALA A 47 -3.99 -15.11 9.60
C ALA A 47 -3.20 -14.74 10.86
N THR A 48 -2.00 -15.25 10.99
CA THR A 48 -1.02 -14.84 12.01
C THR A 48 -0.14 -13.72 11.47
N SER A 49 0.52 -12.97 12.35
CA SER A 49 1.44 -11.88 11.96
C SER A 49 2.52 -12.38 10.99
N ALA A 50 3.10 -13.56 11.27
CA ALA A 50 4.12 -14.17 10.41
C ALA A 50 3.59 -14.49 9.00
N LYS A 51 2.38 -15.05 8.89
CA LYS A 51 1.75 -15.34 7.59
C LYS A 51 1.52 -14.08 6.76
N LEU A 52 1.11 -12.98 7.39
CA LEU A 52 0.92 -11.71 6.71
C LEU A 52 2.21 -11.12 6.18
N ILE A 53 3.29 -11.19 6.96
CA ILE A 53 4.62 -10.71 6.53
C ILE A 53 5.12 -11.56 5.35
N LEU A 54 5.04 -12.89 5.45
CA LEU A 54 5.47 -13.80 4.38
C LEU A 54 4.63 -13.61 3.10
N ALA A 55 3.31 -13.50 3.22
CA ALA A 55 2.44 -13.22 2.10
C ALA A 55 2.75 -11.85 1.46
N GLY A 56 3.01 -10.84 2.27
CA GLY A 56 3.40 -9.50 1.79
C GLY A 56 4.71 -9.52 1.02
N MET A 57 5.73 -10.22 1.53
CA MET A 57 7.02 -10.38 0.84
C MET A 57 6.86 -11.16 -0.47
N ALA A 58 6.10 -12.25 -0.48
CA ALA A 58 5.87 -13.05 -1.68
C ALA A 58 5.13 -12.23 -2.76
N VAL A 59 4.03 -11.56 -2.41
CA VAL A 59 3.29 -10.70 -3.35
C VAL A 59 4.15 -9.56 -3.85
N SER A 60 4.95 -8.93 -2.99
CA SER A 60 5.87 -7.86 -3.38
C SER A 60 6.91 -8.35 -4.39
N ALA A 61 7.51 -9.52 -4.18
CA ALA A 61 8.48 -10.12 -5.09
C ALA A 61 7.86 -10.41 -6.46
N VAL A 62 6.65 -11.00 -6.49
CA VAL A 62 5.91 -11.26 -7.72
C VAL A 62 5.59 -9.96 -8.45
N CYS A 63 5.06 -8.95 -7.76
CA CYS A 63 4.76 -7.65 -8.36
C CYS A 63 6.01 -6.96 -8.93
N SER A 64 7.14 -7.06 -8.24
CA SER A 64 8.42 -6.51 -8.71
C SER A 64 8.93 -7.24 -9.95
N ALA A 65 8.84 -8.57 -9.98
CA ALA A 65 9.21 -9.36 -11.15
C ALA A 65 8.36 -9.00 -12.37
N PHE A 66 7.04 -8.87 -12.21
CA PHE A 66 6.15 -8.42 -13.28
C PHE A 66 6.46 -7.00 -13.74
N SER A 67 6.72 -6.06 -12.82
CA SER A 67 7.09 -4.70 -13.19
C SER A 67 8.37 -4.67 -14.04
N ASN A 68 9.40 -5.40 -13.64
CA ASN A 68 10.66 -5.51 -14.37
C ASN A 68 10.47 -6.16 -15.75
N PHE A 69 9.63 -7.20 -15.84
CA PHE A 69 9.30 -7.87 -17.07
C PHE A 69 8.58 -6.93 -18.06
N VAL A 70 7.61 -6.15 -17.59
CA VAL A 70 6.89 -5.17 -18.41
C VAL A 70 7.85 -4.10 -18.94
N ILE A 71 8.74 -3.56 -18.09
CA ILE A 71 9.76 -2.57 -18.48
C ILE A 71 10.67 -3.15 -19.56
N TYR A 72 11.10 -4.40 -19.41
CA TYR A 72 11.99 -5.06 -20.37
C TYR A 72 11.36 -5.24 -21.75
N ILE A 73 10.09 -5.69 -21.81
CA ILE A 73 9.38 -5.92 -23.09
C ILE A 73 9.11 -4.62 -23.84
N THR A 74 8.76 -3.56 -23.13
CA THR A 74 8.37 -2.30 -23.79
C THR A 74 9.53 -1.61 -24.47
N ASN A 75 10.78 -1.88 -24.07
CA ASN A 75 12.02 -1.35 -24.67
C ASN A 75 12.02 0.18 -24.90
N ASP A 76 11.18 0.90 -24.16
CA ASP A 76 11.09 2.36 -24.17
C ASP A 76 11.92 2.95 -23.04
N LYS A 77 13.04 3.58 -23.39
CA LYS A 77 13.96 4.20 -22.42
C LYS A 77 13.31 5.34 -21.63
N ASN A 78 12.38 6.06 -22.24
CA ASN A 78 11.69 7.19 -21.57
C ASN A 78 10.75 6.66 -20.49
N ALA A 79 9.93 5.67 -20.81
CA ALA A 79 9.02 5.03 -19.88
C ALA A 79 9.76 4.32 -18.73
N ALA A 80 10.88 3.64 -19.03
CA ALA A 80 11.72 3.03 -17.99
C ALA A 80 12.29 4.09 -17.03
N THR A 81 12.76 5.22 -17.55
CA THR A 81 13.28 6.33 -16.74
C THR A 81 12.17 6.96 -15.87
N GLU A 82 10.97 7.10 -16.41
CA GLU A 82 9.82 7.64 -15.68
C GLU A 82 9.39 6.72 -14.54
N VAL A 83 9.32 5.40 -14.78
CA VAL A 83 9.07 4.41 -13.72
C VAL A 83 10.15 4.48 -12.64
N MET A 84 11.42 4.62 -13.03
CA MET A 84 12.53 4.70 -12.09
C MET A 84 12.42 5.96 -11.20
N LYS A 85 12.13 7.12 -11.79
CA LYS A 85 11.88 8.38 -11.06
C LYS A 85 10.70 8.25 -10.11
N TRP A 86 9.62 7.59 -10.56
CA TRP A 86 8.42 7.40 -9.76
C TRP A 86 8.65 6.45 -8.58
N THR A 87 9.44 5.37 -8.78
CA THR A 87 9.79 4.41 -7.71
C THR A 87 10.76 4.99 -6.68
N MET A 88 11.57 5.98 -7.05
CA MET A 88 12.41 6.70 -6.08
C MET A 88 11.58 7.59 -5.15
N GLY A 89 10.36 7.95 -5.55
CA GLY A 89 9.52 8.88 -4.82
C GLY A 89 10.08 10.31 -4.82
N SER A 90 9.23 11.29 -4.79
CA SER A 90 9.66 12.68 -4.71
C SER A 90 8.58 13.57 -4.09
N LEU A 91 8.97 14.40 -3.16
CA LEU A 91 8.14 15.46 -2.60
C LEU A 91 8.27 16.79 -3.38
N ALA A 92 9.14 16.84 -4.41
CA ALA A 92 9.36 18.07 -5.19
C ALA A 92 8.10 18.55 -5.94
N GLY A 93 7.15 17.63 -6.22
CA GLY A 93 5.84 17.96 -6.81
C GLY A 93 4.73 18.21 -5.78
N ALA A 94 5.06 18.41 -4.52
CA ALA A 94 4.06 18.67 -3.48
C ALA A 94 3.33 20.00 -3.77
N SER A 95 2.00 19.94 -3.79
CA SER A 95 1.13 21.10 -3.99
C SER A 95 0.07 21.15 -2.89
N TRP A 96 -0.39 22.36 -2.57
CA TRP A 96 -1.45 22.54 -1.58
C TRP A 96 -2.73 21.76 -1.92
N SER A 97 -3.00 21.58 -3.20
CA SER A 97 -4.14 20.78 -3.67
C SER A 97 -4.00 19.29 -3.26
N ARG A 98 -2.81 18.71 -3.37
CA ARG A 98 -2.55 17.31 -2.94
C ARG A 98 -2.56 17.17 -1.42
N VAL A 99 -2.00 18.16 -0.72
CA VAL A 99 -2.04 18.20 0.75
C VAL A 99 -3.48 18.29 1.25
N GLY A 100 -4.33 19.08 0.58
CA GLY A 100 -5.75 19.23 0.93
C GLY A 100 -6.55 17.94 0.81
N VAL A 101 -6.14 17.00 -0.05
CA VAL A 101 -6.76 15.66 -0.16
C VAL A 101 -6.16 14.68 0.85
N MET A 102 -4.85 14.72 1.05
CA MET A 102 -4.16 13.78 1.94
C MET A 102 -4.44 14.06 3.43
N LEU A 103 -4.51 15.34 3.82
CA LEU A 103 -4.68 15.75 5.21
C LEU A 103 -5.97 15.20 5.84
N PRO A 104 -7.18 15.35 5.24
CA PRO A 104 -8.40 14.79 5.84
C PRO A 104 -8.36 13.27 5.92
N VAL A 105 -7.82 12.56 4.92
CA VAL A 105 -7.70 11.10 4.95
C VAL A 105 -6.79 10.66 6.09
N THR A 106 -5.63 11.31 6.24
CA THR A 106 -4.70 11.01 7.33
C THR A 106 -5.32 11.30 8.69
N LEU A 107 -6.01 12.42 8.86
CA LEU A 107 -6.70 12.75 10.12
C LEU A 107 -7.75 11.71 10.48
N ILE A 108 -8.59 11.29 9.52
CA ILE A 108 -9.60 10.26 9.74
C ILE A 108 -8.94 8.94 10.18
N CYS A 109 -7.88 8.51 9.47
CA CYS A 109 -7.16 7.29 9.84
C CYS A 109 -6.54 7.39 11.24
N VAL A 110 -5.93 8.52 11.59
CA VAL A 110 -5.35 8.76 12.93
C VAL A 110 -6.44 8.71 14.00
N ILE A 111 -7.60 9.34 13.77
CA ILE A 111 -8.72 9.29 14.70
C ILE A 111 -9.22 7.85 14.89
N ILE A 112 -9.33 7.06 13.80
CA ILE A 112 -9.71 5.66 13.88
C ILE A 112 -8.71 4.87 14.74
N PHE A 113 -7.40 5.02 14.49
CA PHE A 113 -6.37 4.36 15.31
C PHE A 113 -6.39 4.84 16.76
N TRP A 114 -6.60 6.11 17.00
CA TRP A 114 -6.69 6.68 18.34
C TRP A 114 -7.87 6.13 19.13
N THR A 115 -9.05 6.04 18.53
CA THR A 115 -10.25 5.48 19.21
C THR A 115 -10.09 3.99 19.51
N GLN A 116 -9.26 3.28 18.73
CA GLN A 116 -9.03 1.84 18.86
C GLN A 116 -7.75 1.48 19.64
N TYR A 117 -7.14 2.43 20.36
CA TYR A 117 -5.86 2.23 21.05
C TYR A 117 -5.88 1.05 22.03
N ARG A 118 -7.01 0.76 22.67
CA ARG A 118 -7.16 -0.37 23.59
C ARG A 118 -7.00 -1.71 22.87
N ASN A 119 -7.63 -1.86 21.73
CA ASN A 119 -7.55 -3.06 20.90
C ASN A 119 -6.15 -3.24 20.30
N LEU A 120 -5.49 -2.14 19.93
CA LEU A 120 -4.11 -2.18 19.47
C LEU A 120 -3.15 -2.64 20.57
N ASN A 121 -3.32 -2.14 21.81
CA ASN A 121 -2.53 -2.58 22.95
C ASN A 121 -2.75 -4.06 23.28
N LEU A 122 -3.96 -4.57 23.14
CA LEU A 122 -4.24 -6.01 23.29
C LEU A 122 -3.50 -6.85 22.27
N MET A 123 -3.38 -6.39 21.01
CA MET A 123 -2.64 -7.10 19.97
C MET A 123 -1.14 -7.16 20.25
N LEU A 124 -0.56 -6.22 21.02
CA LEU A 124 0.85 -6.23 21.40
C LEU A 124 1.18 -7.33 22.44
N LEU A 125 0.18 -7.81 23.18
CA LEU A 125 0.36 -8.88 24.16
C LEU A 125 0.51 -10.28 23.53
N GLY A 126 0.36 -10.36 22.23
CA GLY A 126 0.44 -11.61 21.47
C GLY A 126 -0.92 -12.28 21.21
N ASP A 127 -0.91 -13.18 20.24
CA ASP A 127 -2.13 -13.81 19.74
C ASP A 127 -2.81 -14.70 20.83
N ASP A 128 -2.02 -15.43 21.62
CA ASP A 128 -2.54 -16.37 22.63
C ASP A 128 -3.25 -15.65 23.79
N VAL A 129 -2.67 -14.54 24.27
CA VAL A 129 -3.24 -13.76 25.37
C VAL A 129 -4.50 -13.01 24.92
N SER A 130 -4.52 -12.50 23.73
CA SER A 130 -5.66 -11.74 23.19
C SER A 130 -6.88 -12.61 22.90
N ILE A 131 -6.68 -13.89 22.54
CA ILE A 131 -7.75 -14.86 22.32
C ILE A 131 -8.42 -15.21 23.67
N THR A 132 -7.65 -15.35 24.75
CA THR A 132 -8.21 -15.64 26.08
C THR A 132 -9.08 -14.50 26.62
N LEU A 133 -8.82 -13.27 26.16
CA LEU A 133 -9.62 -12.08 26.50
C LEU A 133 -10.88 -11.91 25.62
N GLY A 134 -11.18 -12.89 24.75
CA GLY A 134 -12.42 -12.93 23.97
C GLY A 134 -12.45 -11.99 22.76
N THR A 135 -11.31 -11.48 22.33
CA THR A 135 -11.23 -10.55 21.19
C THR A 135 -11.01 -11.31 19.86
N ASP A 136 -11.82 -11.02 18.86
CA ASP A 136 -11.69 -11.54 17.49
C ASP A 136 -10.51 -10.85 16.77
N LEU A 137 -9.28 -11.25 17.11
CA LEU A 137 -8.04 -10.69 16.55
C LEU A 137 -8.01 -10.70 15.02
N HIS A 138 -8.61 -11.72 14.42
CA HIS A 138 -8.63 -11.86 12.97
C HIS A 138 -9.38 -10.72 12.28
N LYS A 139 -10.56 -10.36 12.79
CA LYS A 139 -11.35 -9.24 12.25
C LYS A 139 -10.66 -7.90 12.50
N LEU A 140 -10.12 -7.71 13.70
CA LEU A 140 -9.40 -6.49 14.05
C LEU A 140 -8.15 -6.29 13.17
N ARG A 141 -7.35 -7.34 12.99
CA ARG A 141 -6.16 -7.32 12.14
C ARG A 141 -6.49 -6.97 10.69
N THR A 142 -7.52 -7.62 10.13
CA THR A 142 -7.98 -7.32 8.77
C THR A 142 -8.47 -5.87 8.66
N PHE A 143 -9.23 -5.38 9.63
CA PHE A 143 -9.70 -4.00 9.65
C PHE A 143 -8.54 -3.00 9.67
N TYR A 144 -7.55 -3.18 10.57
CA TYR A 144 -6.40 -2.29 10.64
C TYR A 144 -5.53 -2.34 9.38
N LEU A 145 -5.39 -3.50 8.76
CA LEU A 145 -4.67 -3.62 7.49
C LEU A 145 -5.38 -2.87 6.36
N ILE A 146 -6.71 -2.91 6.31
CA ILE A 146 -7.47 -2.15 5.32
C ILE A 146 -7.29 -0.64 5.55
N VAL A 147 -7.44 -0.16 6.79
CA VAL A 147 -7.26 1.27 7.11
C VAL A 147 -5.84 1.72 6.80
N ALA A 148 -4.83 0.94 7.19
CA ALA A 148 -3.43 1.23 6.88
C ALA A 148 -3.17 1.22 5.37
N SER A 149 -3.73 0.28 4.60
CA SER A 149 -3.54 0.23 3.15
C SER A 149 -4.18 1.41 2.42
N VAL A 150 -5.32 1.91 2.89
CA VAL A 150 -5.92 3.15 2.39
C VAL A 150 -4.99 4.33 2.64
N MET A 151 -4.48 4.49 3.86
CA MET A 151 -3.57 5.57 4.23
C MET A 151 -2.28 5.54 3.40
N ILE A 152 -1.66 4.35 3.28
CA ILE A 152 -0.45 4.15 2.46
C ILE A 152 -0.74 4.41 0.98
N GLY A 153 -1.88 3.95 0.47
CA GLY A 153 -2.29 4.17 -0.91
C GLY A 153 -2.39 5.66 -1.26
N PHE A 154 -2.99 6.46 -0.38
CA PHE A 154 -3.04 7.92 -0.56
C PHE A 154 -1.66 8.57 -0.43
N ALA A 155 -0.81 8.11 0.49
CA ALA A 155 0.56 8.59 0.59
C ALA A 155 1.35 8.34 -0.70
N VAL A 156 1.24 7.12 -1.26
CA VAL A 156 1.85 6.75 -2.53
C VAL A 156 1.28 7.54 -3.71
N TYR A 157 -0.03 7.82 -3.70
CA TYR A 157 -0.67 8.69 -4.69
C TYR A 157 -0.05 10.09 -4.71
N CYS A 158 0.27 10.65 -3.54
CA CYS A 158 0.78 12.02 -3.42
C CYS A 158 2.29 12.15 -3.66
N ALA A 159 3.08 11.18 -3.21
CA ALA A 159 4.54 11.29 -3.12
C ALA A 159 5.32 10.20 -3.90
N GLY A 160 4.62 9.25 -4.54
CA GLY A 160 5.25 8.07 -5.13
C GLY A 160 5.58 7.01 -4.07
N VAL A 161 6.48 6.10 -4.40
CA VAL A 161 6.87 5.04 -3.45
C VAL A 161 7.78 5.63 -2.38
N ILE A 162 7.33 5.59 -1.13
CA ILE A 162 8.12 6.00 0.04
C ILE A 162 8.44 4.74 0.83
N GLY A 163 9.73 4.41 0.94
CA GLY A 163 10.20 3.27 1.73
C GLY A 163 10.86 3.70 3.04
N PHE A 164 10.89 2.80 4.01
CA PHE A 164 11.67 2.88 5.25
C PHE A 164 11.34 4.04 6.21
N VAL A 165 10.30 4.82 5.99
CA VAL A 165 9.94 5.96 6.86
C VAL A 165 9.61 5.51 8.31
N GLY A 166 9.17 4.28 8.49
CA GLY A 166 8.85 3.72 9.82
C GLY A 166 10.00 3.02 10.51
N LEU A 167 11.20 2.97 9.90
CA LEU A 167 12.39 2.31 10.45
C LEU A 167 13.41 3.29 11.02
N VAL A 168 13.21 4.57 10.80
CA VAL A 168 13.99 5.67 11.35
C VAL A 168 13.22 6.29 12.50
#